data_836ad94109fb71ffe2ef5baa9c4f4271
#
_entry.id   836ad94109fb71ffe2ef5baa9c4f4271
#
_cell.length_a   1.000
_cell.length_b   1.000
_cell.length_c   1.000
_cell.angle_alpha   90.00
_cell.angle_beta   90.00
_cell.angle_gamma   90.00
#
_symmetry.space_group_name_H-M   'P 1'
#
loop_
_entity.id
_entity.type
_entity.pdbx_description
1 polymer ?
#
loop_
_entity_poly.entity_id
_entity_poly.type
_entity_poly.pdbx_seq_one_letter_code
_entity_poly.pdbx_strand_id
1 'polypeptide(L)'
;MAYHHLAMAAADMAAIHDFYETILGFELVKVEIGPVPDGGWAKHFFYRMAGDDSSFIAFWELHEVPGCDNLETSLSRAAGVPDQINHIAFNAPDLDNLNQRKDAWQRAGLNVLEVDHNWCHSIYTKDPNGNMVEFCVTTGTFSTEDRELALKALTSDQISHSAPPASIEIHRATVE
;
A
#
# COMPACT_ATOMS: atom_id res chain seq x y z
N MET A 1 -4.44 -8.23 17.89
CA MET A 1 -5.64 -7.96 17.05
C MET A 1 -5.12 -7.37 15.76
N ALA A 2 -5.39 -8.00 14.62
CA ALA A 2 -5.05 -7.49 13.29
C ALA A 2 -6.33 -6.99 12.60
N TYR A 3 -6.23 -6.16 11.56
CA TYR A 3 -7.39 -5.84 10.74
C TYR A 3 -7.76 -7.04 9.85
N HIS A 4 -9.05 -7.17 9.50
CA HIS A 4 -9.52 -8.27 8.66
C HIS A 4 -9.26 -7.98 7.17
N HIS A 5 -9.68 -6.81 6.67
CA HIS A 5 -9.38 -6.39 5.31
C HIS A 5 -9.41 -4.87 5.16
N LEU A 6 -8.68 -4.39 4.15
CA LEU A 6 -8.80 -3.03 3.60
C LEU A 6 -9.50 -3.13 2.26
N ALA A 7 -10.57 -2.36 2.05
CA ALA A 7 -11.32 -2.34 0.80
C ALA A 7 -11.24 -0.98 0.12
N MET A 8 -11.04 -0.98 -1.20
CA MET A 8 -10.92 0.23 -2.03
C MET A 8 -11.65 0.05 -3.35
N ALA A 9 -12.01 1.14 -4.02
CA ALA A 9 -12.48 1.09 -5.39
C ALA A 9 -11.33 0.86 -6.36
N ALA A 10 -11.60 0.18 -7.48
CA ALA A 10 -10.67 -0.02 -8.59
C ALA A 10 -11.18 0.73 -9.83
N ALA A 11 -10.29 1.47 -10.51
CA ALA A 11 -10.58 2.07 -11.80
C ALA A 11 -10.46 1.05 -12.95
N ASP A 12 -9.48 0.16 -12.85
CA ASP A 12 -9.23 -0.95 -13.78
C ASP A 12 -8.93 -2.22 -12.98
N MET A 13 -9.93 -3.10 -12.88
CA MET A 13 -9.80 -4.32 -12.08
C MET A 13 -8.81 -5.32 -12.68
N ALA A 14 -8.64 -5.33 -14.01
CA ALA A 14 -7.66 -6.22 -14.66
C ALA A 14 -6.23 -5.80 -14.32
N ALA A 15 -5.94 -4.51 -14.37
CA ALA A 15 -4.64 -3.97 -13.96
C ALA A 15 -4.38 -4.19 -12.45
N ILE A 16 -5.40 -4.00 -11.60
CA ILE A 16 -5.31 -4.31 -10.16
C ILE A 16 -5.01 -5.78 -9.92
N HIS A 17 -5.69 -6.68 -10.62
CA HIS A 17 -5.44 -8.12 -10.51
C HIS A 17 -4.00 -8.48 -10.89
N ASP A 18 -3.51 -7.98 -12.03
CA ASP A 18 -2.13 -8.24 -12.46
C ASP A 18 -1.12 -7.72 -11.44
N PHE A 19 -1.32 -6.52 -10.92
CA PHE A 19 -0.44 -5.95 -9.92
C PHE A 19 -0.44 -6.75 -8.60
N TYR A 20 -1.60 -7.00 -8.00
CA TYR A 20 -1.67 -7.62 -6.68
C TYR A 20 -1.42 -9.12 -6.71
N GLU A 21 -1.86 -9.85 -7.75
CA GLU A 21 -1.62 -11.29 -7.86
C GLU A 21 -0.30 -11.61 -8.53
N THR A 22 -0.05 -11.09 -9.73
CA THR A 22 1.16 -11.47 -10.50
C THR A 22 2.42 -10.82 -9.95
N ILE A 23 2.37 -9.53 -9.61
CA ILE A 23 3.59 -8.78 -9.20
C ILE A 23 3.83 -8.89 -7.68
N LEU A 24 2.79 -8.74 -6.84
CA LEU A 24 2.94 -8.81 -5.38
C LEU A 24 2.87 -10.24 -4.84
N GLY A 25 2.28 -11.19 -5.59
CA GLY A 25 2.13 -12.59 -5.19
C GLY A 25 1.02 -12.81 -4.16
N PHE A 26 -0.02 -11.97 -4.15
CA PHE A 26 -1.22 -12.20 -3.35
C PHE A 26 -2.15 -13.16 -4.10
N GLU A 27 -3.03 -13.85 -3.39
CA GLU A 27 -3.91 -14.85 -3.99
C GLU A 27 -5.36 -14.33 -4.04
N LEU A 28 -5.96 -14.29 -5.24
CA LEU A 28 -7.39 -14.02 -5.37
C LEU A 28 -8.19 -15.20 -4.81
N VAL A 29 -8.88 -14.99 -3.69
CA VAL A 29 -9.56 -16.08 -2.96
C VAL A 29 -11.07 -16.01 -3.03
N LYS A 30 -11.66 -14.84 -3.32
CA LYS A 30 -13.10 -14.68 -3.30
C LYS A 30 -13.55 -13.49 -4.13
N VAL A 31 -14.76 -13.60 -4.68
CA VAL A 31 -15.53 -12.49 -5.21
C VAL A 31 -16.95 -12.54 -4.67
N GLU A 32 -17.52 -11.40 -4.37
CA GLU A 32 -18.95 -11.21 -4.12
C GLU A 32 -19.51 -10.28 -5.19
N ILE A 33 -20.70 -10.60 -5.72
CA ILE A 33 -21.34 -9.83 -6.78
C ILE A 33 -22.77 -9.51 -6.34
N GLY A 34 -23.15 -8.25 -6.40
CA GLY A 34 -24.48 -7.84 -5.97
C GLY A 34 -24.82 -6.41 -6.34
N PRO A 35 -26.11 -6.02 -6.09
CA PRO A 35 -26.56 -4.66 -6.30
C PRO A 35 -25.93 -3.71 -5.27
N VAL A 36 -25.75 -2.44 -5.69
CA VAL A 36 -25.39 -1.35 -4.79
C VAL A 36 -26.67 -0.61 -4.37
N PRO A 37 -26.82 -0.23 -3.08
CA PRO A 37 -28.06 0.40 -2.58
C PRO A 37 -28.52 1.63 -3.37
N ASP A 38 -27.58 2.44 -3.84
CA ASP A 38 -27.87 3.68 -4.58
C ASP A 38 -28.08 3.46 -6.10
N GLY A 39 -28.11 2.22 -6.56
CA GLY A 39 -28.28 1.81 -7.96
C GLY A 39 -27.00 1.22 -8.54
N GLY A 40 -27.16 0.49 -9.66
CA GLY A 40 -26.07 -0.26 -10.27
C GLY A 40 -25.73 -1.54 -9.50
N TRP A 41 -24.57 -2.09 -9.76
CA TRP A 41 -24.07 -3.32 -9.15
C TRP A 41 -22.54 -3.29 -9.03
N ALA A 42 -21.98 -4.20 -8.25
CA ALA A 42 -20.54 -4.23 -8.03
C ALA A 42 -20.02 -5.65 -7.89
N LYS A 43 -18.73 -5.83 -8.19
CA LYS A 43 -17.95 -7.00 -7.80
C LYS A 43 -16.97 -6.59 -6.70
N HIS A 44 -16.88 -7.40 -5.66
CA HIS A 44 -15.96 -7.22 -4.55
C HIS A 44 -14.97 -8.37 -4.50
N PHE A 45 -13.75 -8.13 -4.95
CA PHE A 45 -12.69 -9.11 -5.04
C PHE A 45 -11.81 -9.06 -3.80
N PHE A 46 -11.47 -10.23 -3.23
CA PHE A 46 -10.62 -10.36 -2.06
C PHE A 46 -9.34 -11.10 -2.38
N TYR A 47 -8.22 -10.48 -2.07
CA TYR A 47 -6.88 -11.05 -2.22
C TYR A 47 -6.29 -11.33 -0.85
N ARG A 48 -5.88 -12.58 -0.62
CA ARG A 48 -5.14 -12.99 0.57
C ARG A 48 -3.70 -12.49 0.46
N MET A 49 -3.21 -11.86 1.51
CA MET A 49 -1.83 -11.38 1.53
C MET A 49 -0.86 -12.55 1.70
N ALA A 50 0.26 -12.53 0.98
CA ALA A 50 1.27 -13.58 1.07
C ALA A 50 1.84 -13.67 2.50
N GLY A 51 1.76 -14.88 3.09
CA GLY A 51 2.27 -15.15 4.44
C GLY A 51 1.31 -14.81 5.58
N ASP A 52 0.08 -14.37 5.27
CA ASP A 52 -0.97 -14.12 6.29
C ASP A 52 -2.33 -14.63 5.80
N ASP A 53 -2.80 -15.73 6.37
CA ASP A 53 -4.09 -16.35 6.03
C ASP A 53 -5.31 -15.61 6.59
N SER A 54 -5.11 -14.57 7.40
CA SER A 54 -6.18 -13.88 8.14
C SER A 54 -6.45 -12.45 7.67
N SER A 55 -5.57 -11.87 6.84
CA SER A 55 -5.68 -10.49 6.39
C SER A 55 -5.79 -10.40 4.87
N PHE A 56 -6.65 -9.50 4.38
CA PHE A 56 -6.94 -9.37 2.97
C PHE A 56 -6.83 -7.91 2.53
N ILE A 57 -6.53 -7.72 1.23
CA ILE A 57 -6.83 -6.49 0.53
C ILE A 57 -7.96 -6.77 -0.45
N ALA A 58 -8.91 -5.85 -0.56
CA ALA A 58 -10.10 -6.07 -1.36
C ALA A 58 -10.38 -4.88 -2.29
N PHE A 59 -10.97 -5.17 -3.46
CA PHE A 59 -11.26 -4.15 -4.45
C PHE A 59 -12.68 -4.24 -4.96
N TRP A 60 -13.33 -3.08 -5.07
CA TRP A 60 -14.65 -2.91 -5.66
C TRP A 60 -14.54 -2.47 -7.12
N GLU A 61 -15.09 -3.28 -8.03
CA GLU A 61 -15.36 -2.90 -9.41
C GLU A 61 -16.83 -2.48 -9.50
N LEU A 62 -17.07 -1.20 -9.76
CA LEU A 62 -18.40 -0.59 -9.76
C LEU A 62 -18.96 -0.51 -11.18
N HIS A 63 -20.25 -0.86 -11.35
CA HIS A 63 -20.96 -0.84 -12.62
C HIS A 63 -22.29 -0.08 -12.49
N GLU A 64 -22.49 0.92 -13.34
CA GLU A 64 -23.75 1.71 -13.41
C GLU A 64 -24.15 2.34 -12.07
N VAL A 65 -23.17 2.58 -11.19
CA VAL A 65 -23.40 3.24 -9.89
C VAL A 65 -23.43 4.76 -10.11
N PRO A 66 -24.52 5.44 -9.78
CA PRO A 66 -24.65 6.89 -10.01
C PRO A 66 -23.51 7.70 -9.40
N GLY A 67 -22.88 8.58 -10.19
CA GLY A 67 -21.78 9.43 -9.74
C GLY A 67 -20.40 8.74 -9.66
N CYS A 68 -20.29 7.50 -10.09
CA CYS A 68 -19.04 6.72 -10.03
C CYS A 68 -18.34 6.54 -11.39
N ASP A 69 -18.77 7.23 -12.44
CA ASP A 69 -18.23 7.07 -13.81
C ASP A 69 -16.77 7.50 -13.96
N ASN A 70 -16.26 8.38 -13.09
CA ASN A 70 -14.90 8.91 -13.13
C ASN A 70 -14.32 9.04 -11.72
N LEU A 71 -14.27 7.94 -10.99
CA LEU A 71 -13.72 7.94 -9.64
C LEU A 71 -12.22 8.22 -9.63
N GLU A 72 -11.79 9.17 -8.79
CA GLU A 72 -10.39 9.23 -8.39
C GLU A 72 -10.13 8.12 -7.37
N THR A 73 -9.39 7.10 -7.79
CA THR A 73 -9.11 5.91 -6.97
C THR A 73 -7.82 6.00 -6.16
N SER A 74 -7.00 7.04 -6.39
CA SER A 74 -5.87 7.33 -5.51
C SER A 74 -6.34 8.01 -4.23
N LEU A 75 -6.12 7.37 -3.10
CA LEU A 75 -6.50 7.87 -1.77
C LEU A 75 -5.91 9.25 -1.48
N SER A 76 -4.67 9.49 -1.88
CA SER A 76 -4.01 10.79 -1.66
C SER A 76 -4.58 11.87 -2.58
N ARG A 77 -4.74 11.59 -3.88
CA ARG A 77 -5.30 12.58 -4.82
C ARG A 77 -6.75 12.89 -4.50
N ALA A 78 -7.57 11.88 -4.17
CA ALA A 78 -8.94 12.10 -3.74
C ALA A 78 -9.04 12.97 -2.47
N ALA A 79 -8.08 12.86 -1.56
CA ALA A 79 -7.98 13.69 -0.36
C ALA A 79 -7.30 15.06 -0.58
N GLY A 80 -6.76 15.33 -1.79
CA GLY A 80 -6.06 16.59 -2.10
C GLY A 80 -4.70 16.74 -1.42
N VAL A 81 -4.05 15.63 -1.07
CA VAL A 81 -2.72 15.61 -0.44
C VAL A 81 -1.66 14.98 -1.36
N PRO A 82 -0.35 15.20 -1.11
CA PRO A 82 0.72 14.58 -1.89
C PRO A 82 0.63 13.03 -1.88
N ASP A 83 1.02 12.40 -2.98
CA ASP A 83 0.83 10.96 -3.24
C ASP A 83 1.37 10.04 -2.14
N GLN A 84 2.44 10.44 -1.44
CA GLN A 84 3.08 9.64 -0.39
C GLN A 84 2.37 9.69 0.97
N ILE A 85 1.39 10.59 1.17
CA ILE A 85 0.75 10.76 2.49
C ILE A 85 -0.13 9.55 2.82
N ASN A 86 -1.06 9.20 1.93
CA ASN A 86 -1.86 8.00 2.10
C ASN A 86 -1.18 6.85 1.34
N HIS A 87 -0.71 5.84 2.06
CA HIS A 87 -0.06 4.68 1.47
C HIS A 87 -0.48 3.40 2.21
N ILE A 88 -0.24 2.27 1.56
CA ILE A 88 -0.56 0.94 2.09
C ILE A 88 0.76 0.23 2.32
N ALA A 89 1.10 -0.01 3.58
CA ALA A 89 2.32 -0.70 3.96
C ALA A 89 2.05 -2.15 4.35
N PHE A 90 2.74 -3.06 3.67
CA PHE A 90 2.74 -4.49 3.95
C PHE A 90 4.02 -4.88 4.69
N ASN A 91 3.92 -5.83 5.60
CA ASN A 91 5.08 -6.36 6.30
C ASN A 91 5.92 -7.25 5.37
N ALA A 92 7.23 -7.01 5.35
CA ALA A 92 8.20 -7.96 4.83
C ALA A 92 8.89 -8.65 6.02
N PRO A 93 9.12 -9.98 5.96
CA PRO A 93 9.66 -10.71 7.12
C PRO A 93 11.10 -10.33 7.45
N ASP A 94 11.89 -9.98 6.45
CA ASP A 94 13.31 -9.63 6.57
C ASP A 94 13.81 -8.82 5.36
N LEU A 95 15.05 -8.34 5.43
CA LEU A 95 15.69 -7.56 4.38
C LEU A 95 15.96 -8.37 3.09
N ASP A 96 16.18 -9.66 3.18
CA ASP A 96 16.38 -10.52 2.01
C ASP A 96 15.09 -10.61 1.19
N ASN A 97 13.94 -10.77 1.87
CA ASN A 97 12.62 -10.74 1.23
C ASN A 97 12.34 -9.37 0.62
N LEU A 98 12.68 -8.27 1.32
CA LEU A 98 12.51 -6.92 0.80
C LEU A 98 13.32 -6.72 -0.50
N ASN A 99 14.58 -7.17 -0.53
CA ASN A 99 15.42 -7.10 -1.72
C ASN A 99 14.87 -7.95 -2.88
N GLN A 100 14.39 -9.16 -2.61
CA GLN A 100 13.77 -10.02 -3.63
C GLN A 100 12.54 -9.34 -4.25
N ARG A 101 11.71 -8.67 -3.43
CA ARG A 101 10.54 -7.91 -3.91
C ARG A 101 10.96 -6.70 -4.74
N LYS A 102 11.97 -5.95 -4.31
CA LYS A 102 12.54 -4.84 -5.07
C LYS A 102 12.96 -5.28 -6.48
N ASP A 103 13.74 -6.37 -6.56
CA ASP A 103 14.18 -6.93 -7.83
C ASP A 103 13.02 -7.42 -8.70
N ALA A 104 11.99 -8.03 -8.09
CA ALA A 104 10.79 -8.47 -8.80
C ALA A 104 10.02 -7.28 -9.38
N TRP A 105 9.86 -6.21 -8.62
CA TRP A 105 9.20 -4.98 -9.08
C TRP A 105 9.95 -4.32 -10.23
N GLN A 106 11.30 -4.24 -10.16
CA GLN A 106 12.10 -3.71 -11.27
C GLN A 106 11.95 -4.55 -12.54
N ARG A 107 11.96 -5.90 -12.43
CA ARG A 107 11.71 -6.80 -13.58
C ARG A 107 10.29 -6.69 -14.14
N ALA A 108 9.32 -6.34 -13.30
CA ALA A 108 7.94 -6.06 -13.74
C ALA A 108 7.76 -4.65 -14.33
N GLY A 109 8.85 -3.91 -14.55
CA GLY A 109 8.79 -2.59 -15.18
C GLY A 109 8.45 -1.45 -14.21
N LEU A 110 8.54 -1.67 -12.90
CA LEU A 110 8.24 -0.66 -11.89
C LEU A 110 9.50 0.06 -11.41
N ASN A 111 9.42 1.38 -11.22
CA ASN A 111 10.44 2.11 -10.47
C ASN A 111 10.19 1.90 -8.98
N VAL A 112 11.27 1.74 -8.20
CA VAL A 112 11.21 1.50 -6.77
C VAL A 112 11.96 2.62 -6.04
N LEU A 113 11.29 3.25 -5.08
CA LEU A 113 11.94 4.10 -4.10
C LEU A 113 12.28 3.23 -2.88
N GLU A 114 13.53 3.25 -2.46
CA GLU A 114 14.01 2.56 -1.25
C GLU A 114 14.44 3.59 -0.22
N VAL A 115 14.02 3.40 1.03
CA VAL A 115 14.31 4.32 2.13
C VAL A 115 14.68 3.55 3.40
N ASP A 116 15.83 3.85 3.96
CA ASP A 116 16.17 3.45 5.32
C ASP A 116 15.79 4.57 6.30
N HIS A 117 14.71 4.35 7.03
CA HIS A 117 14.17 5.28 8.02
C HIS A 117 14.87 5.22 9.39
N ASN A 118 15.99 4.50 9.52
CA ASN A 118 16.73 4.18 10.74
C ASN A 118 16.04 3.15 11.66
N TRP A 119 14.72 3.08 11.69
CA TRP A 119 13.95 2.13 12.50
C TRP A 119 13.18 1.11 11.67
N CYS A 120 12.99 1.39 10.40
CA CYS A 120 12.46 0.45 9.41
C CYS A 120 13.12 0.70 8.05
N HIS A 121 13.13 -0.33 7.22
CA HIS A 121 13.64 -0.27 5.85
C HIS A 121 12.48 -0.56 4.91
N SER A 122 12.24 0.30 3.95
CA SER A 122 11.05 0.28 3.11
C SER A 122 11.37 0.39 1.63
N ILE A 123 10.54 -0.28 0.82
CA ILE A 123 10.48 -0.06 -0.63
C ILE A 123 9.09 0.39 -1.03
N TYR A 124 9.00 1.30 -1.99
CA TYR A 124 7.77 1.92 -2.44
C TYR A 124 7.62 1.86 -3.94
N THR A 125 6.39 1.64 -4.39
CA THR A 125 5.97 1.83 -5.79
C THR A 125 4.52 2.32 -5.84
N LYS A 126 3.94 2.47 -7.04
CA LYS A 126 2.52 2.82 -7.19
C LYS A 126 1.74 1.67 -7.78
N ASP A 127 0.55 1.43 -7.24
CA ASP A 127 -0.42 0.53 -7.82
C ASP A 127 -1.12 1.18 -9.05
N PRO A 128 -1.92 0.44 -9.84
CA PRO A 128 -2.67 0.98 -10.97
C PRO A 128 -3.71 2.05 -10.61
N ASN A 129 -4.19 2.08 -9.38
CA ASN A 129 -5.05 3.15 -8.87
C ASN A 129 -4.27 4.44 -8.55
N GLY A 130 -2.92 4.39 -8.58
CA GLY A 130 -2.04 5.49 -8.21
C GLY A 130 -1.80 5.62 -6.69
N ASN A 131 -2.18 4.62 -5.91
CA ASN A 131 -1.84 4.57 -4.50
C ASN A 131 -0.37 4.19 -4.31
N MET A 132 0.28 4.80 -3.33
CA MET A 132 1.59 4.36 -2.89
C MET A 132 1.46 3.03 -2.16
N VAL A 133 2.21 2.04 -2.60
CA VAL A 133 2.33 0.71 -1.98
C VAL A 133 3.73 0.54 -1.44
N GLU A 134 3.82 0.07 -0.21
CA GLU A 134 5.06 -0.13 0.54
C GLU A 134 5.19 -1.58 0.97
N PHE A 135 6.40 -2.13 0.92
CA PHE A 135 6.82 -3.22 1.81
C PHE A 135 7.84 -2.70 2.80
N CYS A 136 7.68 -3.07 4.07
CA CYS A 136 8.47 -2.54 5.16
C CYS A 136 8.98 -3.65 6.09
N VAL A 137 10.25 -3.55 6.48
CA VAL A 137 10.87 -4.37 7.53
C VAL A 137 11.17 -3.48 8.72
N THR A 138 10.64 -3.80 9.89
CA THR A 138 11.03 -3.12 11.13
C THR A 138 12.42 -3.60 11.55
N THR A 139 13.40 -2.69 11.58
CA THR A 139 14.80 -2.96 11.92
C THR A 139 15.18 -2.47 13.31
N GLY A 140 14.38 -1.57 13.88
CA GLY A 140 14.55 -1.01 15.21
C GLY A 140 13.59 -1.59 16.25
N THR A 141 13.70 -1.08 17.47
CA THR A 141 12.79 -1.38 18.57
C THR A 141 12.21 -0.08 19.10
N PHE A 142 10.99 -0.13 19.63
CA PHE A 142 10.34 1.03 20.24
C PHE A 142 10.53 1.00 21.75
N SER A 143 11.04 2.09 22.30
CA SER A 143 11.29 2.26 23.73
C SER A 143 10.15 2.99 24.44
N THR A 144 10.23 3.08 25.77
CA THR A 144 9.33 3.92 26.56
C THR A 144 9.53 5.40 26.23
N GLU A 145 10.78 5.80 26.00
CA GLU A 145 11.17 7.17 25.64
C GLU A 145 10.59 7.58 24.28
N ASP A 146 10.57 6.68 23.28
CA ASP A 146 9.92 6.94 22.00
C ASP A 146 8.42 7.22 22.17
N ARG A 147 7.76 6.44 23.03
CA ARG A 147 6.35 6.63 23.34
C ARG A 147 6.09 7.97 24.05
N GLU A 148 6.92 8.34 25.02
CA GLU A 148 6.80 9.61 25.74
C GLU A 148 7.00 10.81 24.80
N LEU A 149 7.99 10.72 23.90
CA LEU A 149 8.23 11.73 22.86
C LEU A 149 7.02 11.87 21.93
N ALA A 150 6.46 10.74 21.46
CA ALA A 150 5.28 10.75 20.59
C ALA A 150 4.06 11.39 21.30
N LEU A 151 3.81 11.06 22.57
CA LEU A 151 2.72 11.66 23.36
C LEU A 151 2.92 13.18 23.54
N LYS A 152 4.14 13.62 23.80
CA LYS A 152 4.46 15.05 23.92
C LYS A 152 4.25 15.78 22.59
N ALA A 153 4.61 15.17 21.46
CA ALA A 153 4.46 15.77 20.15
C ALA A 153 2.99 15.99 19.74
N LEU A 154 2.05 15.18 20.25
CA LEU A 154 0.61 15.35 19.96
C LEU A 154 0.03 16.70 20.40
N THR A 155 0.62 17.32 21.44
CA THR A 155 0.11 18.56 22.05
C THR A 155 1.11 19.71 22.01
N SER A 156 2.26 19.54 21.38
CA SER A 156 3.32 20.55 21.32
C SER A 156 3.19 21.38 20.03
N ASP A 157 3.22 22.68 20.16
CA ASP A 157 3.37 23.62 19.04
C ASP A 157 4.85 23.79 18.61
N GLN A 158 5.78 23.18 19.34
CA GLN A 158 7.20 23.21 19.00
C GLN A 158 7.55 22.09 18.01
N ILE A 159 8.13 22.47 16.88
CA ILE A 159 8.61 21.52 15.88
C ILE A 159 10.01 21.04 16.27
N SER A 160 10.14 19.73 16.47
CA SER A 160 11.42 19.04 16.59
C SER A 160 11.50 18.00 15.49
N HIS A 161 12.45 18.16 14.56
CA HIS A 161 12.62 17.21 13.48
C HIS A 161 13.33 15.94 13.97
N SER A 162 12.85 14.79 13.53
CA SER A 162 13.57 13.51 13.68
C SER A 162 14.85 13.53 12.85
N ALA A 163 15.74 12.59 13.12
CA ALA A 163 16.90 12.36 12.24
C ALA A 163 16.43 12.07 10.80
N PRO A 164 17.15 12.56 9.78
CA PRO A 164 16.83 12.22 8.40
C PRO A 164 17.00 10.73 8.16
N PRO A 165 16.37 10.16 7.11
CA PRO A 165 16.63 8.80 6.68
C PRO A 165 18.12 8.54 6.47
N ALA A 166 18.60 7.34 6.81
CA ALA A 166 19.99 6.95 6.62
C ALA A 166 20.35 6.88 5.13
N SER A 167 19.41 6.41 4.30
CA SER A 167 19.54 6.46 2.83
C SER A 167 18.19 6.65 2.15
N ILE A 168 18.24 7.22 0.93
CA ILE A 168 17.11 7.32 -0.01
C ILE A 168 17.65 6.99 -1.39
N GLU A 169 17.14 5.93 -2.04
CA GLU A 169 17.61 5.46 -3.32
C GLU A 169 16.44 5.25 -4.30
N ILE A 170 16.66 5.54 -5.58
CA ILE A 170 15.67 5.29 -6.64
C ILE A 170 16.24 4.24 -7.58
N HIS A 171 15.60 3.09 -7.62
CA HIS A 171 15.90 1.99 -8.53
C HIS A 171 14.97 2.08 -9.74
N ARG A 172 15.56 2.19 -10.93
CA ARG A 172 14.78 2.25 -12.17
C ARG A 172 14.32 0.87 -12.60
N ALA A 173 13.17 0.83 -13.27
CA ALA A 173 12.69 -0.37 -13.95
C ALA A 173 13.79 -0.95 -14.85
N THR A 174 13.91 -2.27 -14.84
CA THR A 174 14.77 -2.99 -15.78
C THR A 174 13.93 -3.19 -17.05
N VAL A 175 14.23 -2.42 -18.10
CA VAL A 175 13.62 -2.60 -19.43
C VAL A 175 14.48 -3.63 -20.16
N GLU A 176 13.94 -4.82 -20.44
CA GLU A 176 14.52 -5.75 -21.40
C GLU A 176 14.12 -5.36 -22.84
#